data_4d5ae1cc4044cd42497d7449cc1c6947
#
_entry.id   4d5ae1cc4044cd42497d7449cc1c6947
#
_cell.length_a   1.000
_cell.length_b   1.000
_cell.length_c   1.000
_cell.angle_alpha   90.00
_cell.angle_beta   90.00
_cell.angle_gamma   90.00
#
_symmetry.space_group_name_H-M   'P 1'
#
loop_
_entity.id
_entity.type
_entity.pdbx_description
1 polymer ?
#
loop_
_entity_poly.entity_id
_entity_poly.type
_entity_poly.pdbx_seq_one_letter_code
_entity_poly.pdbx_strand_id
1 'polypeptide(L)'
;MKSKLIVVSFIWLVILFVFAAAWKLWWVPSQEEAVEQAAQEAHEEAIRQTGSASKYRTQINFAYDSFSGYSIFRSENFKNNLSQKSLKVNLVDDGANYIERLKGLQSGKYQMAAFTIDALIKASDEIGDLPATIVEIIDESRGCDAMTGYKLAIPDLDALNDPEVKFILIENSPAETLSRVVMSHFGLNNVSEKSFIPVANAEEVYRRYRESKPSDKFVFVLWEPYVTKMLENPNVHDLVNSSRFRGYIVDVIVASRDFLVKDEQAVRDFIEAYLSSVYHYRNTMESLVASDAKEAGTPLNDEQIKRLVKGIWWKNTVENYAHMGVESHSLQHIEDMIANITKVLISTGSISSDPANGQPNILYYNKILSDIKNNNFFPGKENLRTESDVLPSLNDEEWSKLTPVGTLKVPKIVFARGTSKVTSQSEITLNELVEKLKTWPQYYLVIKGDASLRGDIEANKALALERAKSVERYLLNHGISSTRVKAVAVEPTGSTDVMFQLGYLPY
;
A
#
# COMPACT_ATOMS: atom_id res chain seq x y z
N MET A 1 -9.68 -63.56 -50.13
CA MET A 1 -10.42 -62.33 -50.37
C MET A 1 -11.39 -61.94 -49.27
N LYS A 2 -12.13 -62.85 -48.64
CA LYS A 2 -13.16 -62.54 -47.58
C LYS A 2 -12.55 -61.91 -46.30
N SER A 3 -11.36 -62.28 -45.88
CA SER A 3 -10.75 -61.73 -44.62
C SER A 3 -10.30 -60.26 -44.76
N LYS A 4 -9.83 -59.81 -45.97
CA LYS A 4 -9.45 -58.40 -46.18
C LYS A 4 -10.67 -57.48 -46.21
N LEU A 5 -11.82 -57.97 -46.68
CA LEU A 5 -13.07 -57.22 -46.67
C LEU A 5 -13.61 -56.99 -45.26
N ILE A 6 -13.50 -57.97 -44.36
CA ILE A 6 -13.92 -57.90 -42.98
C ILE A 6 -13.05 -56.85 -42.21
N VAL A 7 -11.72 -56.86 -42.45
CA VAL A 7 -10.79 -55.89 -41.82
C VAL A 7 -11.10 -54.44 -42.30
N VAL A 8 -11.35 -54.24 -43.61
CA VAL A 8 -11.70 -52.93 -44.13
C VAL A 8 -13.02 -52.45 -43.61
N SER A 9 -14.03 -53.32 -43.50
CA SER A 9 -15.34 -52.95 -42.89
C SER A 9 -15.23 -52.58 -41.42
N PHE A 10 -14.35 -53.27 -40.65
CA PHE A 10 -14.14 -52.96 -39.26
C PHE A 10 -13.41 -51.62 -39.08
N ILE A 11 -12.46 -51.30 -39.93
CA ILE A 11 -11.75 -50.00 -39.92
C ILE A 11 -12.75 -48.88 -40.21
N TRP A 12 -13.67 -49.04 -41.18
CA TRP A 12 -14.70 -48.05 -41.46
C TRP A 12 -15.69 -47.87 -40.34
N LEU A 13 -16.08 -48.95 -39.62
CA LEU A 13 -16.91 -48.85 -38.44
C LEU A 13 -16.26 -48.10 -37.30
N VAL A 14 -14.96 -48.32 -37.07
CA VAL A 14 -14.20 -47.57 -36.06
C VAL A 14 -14.10 -46.09 -36.40
N ILE A 15 -13.82 -45.77 -37.67
CA ILE A 15 -13.78 -44.36 -38.16
C ILE A 15 -15.14 -43.68 -37.96
N LEU A 16 -16.25 -44.35 -38.33
CA LEU A 16 -17.59 -43.81 -38.14
C LEU A 16 -17.93 -43.61 -36.68
N PHE A 17 -17.50 -44.54 -35.79
CA PHE A 17 -17.73 -44.42 -34.37
C PHE A 17 -16.94 -43.25 -33.76
N VAL A 18 -15.67 -43.04 -34.18
CA VAL A 18 -14.83 -41.90 -33.74
C VAL A 18 -15.44 -40.57 -34.23
N PHE A 19 -15.92 -40.55 -35.48
CA PHE A 19 -16.60 -39.36 -36.00
C PHE A 19 -17.91 -39.07 -35.29
N ALA A 20 -18.69 -40.04 -34.98
CA ALA A 20 -19.95 -39.89 -34.21
C ALA A 20 -19.67 -39.46 -32.76
N ALA A 21 -18.62 -39.99 -32.15
CA ALA A 21 -18.23 -39.59 -30.81
C ALA A 21 -17.68 -38.13 -30.78
N ALA A 22 -16.85 -37.75 -31.75
CA ALA A 22 -16.37 -36.38 -31.89
C ALA A 22 -17.51 -35.38 -32.14
N TRP A 23 -18.45 -35.75 -33.02
CA TRP A 23 -19.67 -34.98 -33.27
C TRP A 23 -20.49 -34.77 -31.97
N LYS A 24 -20.76 -35.83 -31.22
CA LYS A 24 -21.59 -35.81 -30.02
C LYS A 24 -20.92 -35.14 -28.82
N LEU A 25 -19.58 -35.28 -28.68
CA LEU A 25 -18.86 -34.79 -27.50
C LEU A 25 -18.28 -33.38 -27.66
N TRP A 26 -18.08 -32.91 -28.88
CA TRP A 26 -17.44 -31.64 -29.13
C TRP A 26 -18.30 -30.67 -29.97
N TRP A 27 -18.89 -31.11 -31.06
CA TRP A 27 -19.63 -30.19 -31.97
C TRP A 27 -21.04 -29.90 -31.48
N VAL A 28 -21.77 -30.86 -30.90
CA VAL A 28 -23.11 -30.61 -30.36
C VAL A 28 -23.07 -29.69 -29.14
N PRO A 29 -22.20 -29.88 -28.11
CA PRO A 29 -22.10 -28.94 -27.00
C PRO A 29 -21.67 -27.53 -27.41
N SER A 30 -20.74 -27.38 -28.37
CA SER A 30 -20.32 -26.07 -28.85
C SER A 30 -21.45 -25.32 -29.60
N GLN A 31 -22.37 -26.02 -30.24
CA GLN A 31 -23.55 -25.43 -30.85
C GLN A 31 -24.61 -25.05 -29.80
N GLU A 32 -24.79 -25.88 -28.77
CA GLU A 32 -25.71 -25.58 -27.66
C GLU A 32 -25.26 -24.33 -26.91
N GLU A 33 -23.96 -24.23 -26.56
CA GLU A 33 -23.38 -23.02 -25.93
C GLU A 33 -23.51 -21.77 -26.81
N ALA A 34 -23.29 -21.88 -28.12
CA ALA A 34 -23.47 -20.77 -29.04
C ALA A 34 -24.94 -20.34 -29.20
N VAL A 35 -25.89 -21.30 -29.17
CA VAL A 35 -27.33 -21.01 -29.19
C VAL A 35 -27.78 -20.38 -27.85
N GLU A 36 -27.26 -20.85 -26.71
CA GLU A 36 -27.55 -20.23 -25.40
C GLU A 36 -27.00 -18.82 -25.32
N GLN A 37 -25.75 -18.58 -25.77
CA GLN A 37 -25.18 -17.23 -25.82
C GLN A 37 -25.99 -16.31 -26.74
N ALA A 38 -26.35 -16.75 -27.95
CA ALA A 38 -27.17 -15.97 -28.85
C ALA A 38 -28.58 -15.69 -28.29
N ALA A 39 -29.15 -16.63 -27.55
CA ALA A 39 -30.44 -16.44 -26.87
C ALA A 39 -30.34 -15.47 -25.71
N GLN A 40 -29.23 -15.50 -24.96
CA GLN A 40 -28.96 -14.53 -23.88
C GLN A 40 -28.76 -13.13 -24.44
N GLU A 41 -27.94 -12.97 -25.49
CA GLU A 41 -27.72 -11.69 -26.17
C GLU A 41 -29.05 -11.12 -26.75
N ALA A 42 -29.86 -11.97 -27.40
CA ALA A 42 -31.15 -11.55 -27.91
C ALA A 42 -32.13 -11.17 -26.79
N HIS A 43 -32.10 -11.87 -25.66
CA HIS A 43 -32.88 -11.53 -24.47
C HIS A 43 -32.46 -10.21 -23.85
N GLU A 44 -31.15 -9.97 -23.70
CA GLU A 44 -30.63 -8.69 -23.21
C GLU A 44 -30.97 -7.53 -24.17
N GLU A 45 -30.87 -7.78 -25.49
CA GLU A 45 -31.23 -6.78 -26.50
C GLU A 45 -32.73 -6.50 -26.48
N ALA A 46 -33.58 -7.51 -26.32
CA ALA A 46 -35.04 -7.33 -26.17
C ALA A 46 -35.35 -6.53 -24.88
N ILE A 47 -34.68 -6.79 -23.78
CA ILE A 47 -34.82 -5.99 -22.54
C ILE A 47 -34.44 -4.54 -22.78
N ARG A 48 -33.32 -4.28 -23.48
CA ARG A 48 -32.87 -2.91 -23.83
C ARG A 48 -33.86 -2.17 -24.74
N GLN A 49 -34.48 -2.89 -25.68
CA GLN A 49 -35.42 -2.29 -26.63
C GLN A 49 -36.82 -2.07 -26.07
N THR A 50 -37.26 -2.88 -25.09
CA THR A 50 -38.60 -2.79 -24.50
C THR A 50 -38.64 -2.03 -23.17
N GLY A 51 -37.45 -1.66 -22.61
CA GLY A 51 -37.37 -0.93 -21.36
C GLY A 51 -37.79 0.53 -21.48
N SER A 52 -38.38 1.09 -20.43
CA SER A 52 -38.59 2.55 -20.31
C SER A 52 -37.21 3.24 -20.22
N ALA A 53 -37.14 4.53 -20.59
CA ALA A 53 -35.93 5.32 -20.45
C ALA A 53 -35.40 5.23 -19.01
N SER A 54 -34.17 4.79 -18.85
CA SER A 54 -33.54 4.66 -17.52
C SER A 54 -33.37 6.05 -16.91
N LYS A 55 -33.65 6.15 -15.60
CA LYS A 55 -33.30 7.33 -14.80
C LYS A 55 -31.77 7.58 -14.80
N TYR A 56 -31.00 6.54 -15.00
CA TYR A 56 -29.54 6.60 -14.97
C TYR A 56 -28.99 6.42 -16.38
N ARG A 57 -28.08 7.33 -16.82
CA ARG A 57 -27.40 7.23 -18.11
C ARG A 57 -26.32 6.18 -18.15
N THR A 58 -25.67 5.94 -16.99
CA THR A 58 -24.56 4.97 -16.85
C THR A 58 -24.67 4.24 -15.53
N GLN A 59 -24.34 2.93 -15.56
CA GLN A 59 -24.20 2.09 -14.39
C GLN A 59 -22.74 1.69 -14.24
N ILE A 60 -22.20 1.83 -13.04
CA ILE A 60 -20.81 1.51 -12.67
C ILE A 60 -20.85 0.41 -11.62
N ASN A 61 -20.21 -0.71 -11.87
CA ASN A 61 -19.88 -1.70 -10.84
C ASN A 61 -18.53 -1.30 -10.25
N PHE A 62 -18.51 -0.93 -8.98
CA PHE A 62 -17.33 -0.47 -8.24
C PHE A 62 -16.90 -1.55 -7.26
N ALA A 63 -15.73 -2.15 -7.49
CA ALA A 63 -15.18 -3.16 -6.59
C ALA A 63 -14.37 -2.51 -5.47
N TYR A 64 -14.54 -3.00 -4.25
CA TYR A 64 -13.87 -2.48 -3.05
C TYR A 64 -13.86 -3.56 -1.97
N ASP A 65 -13.40 -3.24 -0.77
CA ASP A 65 -13.47 -4.10 0.41
C ASP A 65 -14.03 -3.34 1.63
N SER A 66 -14.11 -4.02 2.76
CA SER A 66 -14.73 -3.49 3.97
C SER A 66 -13.87 -2.49 4.74
N PHE A 67 -12.73 -2.03 4.20
CA PHE A 67 -11.89 -1.02 4.85
C PHE A 67 -12.69 0.24 5.19
N SER A 68 -12.46 0.80 6.39
CA SER A 68 -13.20 1.96 6.88
C SER A 68 -12.87 3.26 6.12
N GLY A 69 -11.72 3.36 5.46
CA GLY A 69 -11.38 4.45 4.55
C GLY A 69 -12.39 4.61 3.41
N TYR A 70 -13.08 3.52 3.05
CA TYR A 70 -14.07 3.49 1.98
C TYR A 70 -15.51 3.81 2.45
N SER A 71 -15.71 4.23 3.70
CA SER A 71 -17.05 4.58 4.25
C SER A 71 -17.78 5.65 3.43
N ILE A 72 -17.05 6.56 2.77
CA ILE A 72 -17.63 7.58 1.89
C ILE A 72 -18.41 6.96 0.73
N PHE A 73 -17.90 5.89 0.09
CA PHE A 73 -18.59 5.22 -1.01
C PHE A 73 -19.94 4.61 -0.57
N ARG A 74 -20.03 4.17 0.70
CA ARG A 74 -21.25 3.58 1.27
C ARG A 74 -22.26 4.63 1.74
N SER A 75 -21.86 5.90 1.85
CA SER A 75 -22.65 6.98 2.40
C SER A 75 -23.84 7.40 1.52
N GLU A 76 -24.90 7.87 2.17
CA GLU A 76 -26.07 8.43 1.50
C GLU A 76 -25.75 9.71 0.71
N ASN A 77 -24.81 10.54 1.19
CA ASN A 77 -24.41 11.75 0.47
C ASN A 77 -23.77 11.40 -0.88
N PHE A 78 -22.89 10.41 -0.92
CA PHE A 78 -22.27 9.97 -2.15
C PHE A 78 -23.31 9.39 -3.15
N LYS A 79 -24.22 8.54 -2.68
CA LYS A 79 -25.31 7.99 -3.50
C LYS A 79 -26.19 9.12 -4.09
N ASN A 80 -26.50 10.14 -3.30
CA ASN A 80 -27.27 11.28 -3.74
C ASN A 80 -26.53 12.12 -4.80
N ASN A 81 -25.23 12.40 -4.58
CA ASN A 81 -24.39 13.12 -5.53
C ASN A 81 -24.32 12.38 -6.88
N LEU A 82 -24.16 11.07 -6.87
CA LEU A 82 -24.17 10.23 -8.08
C LEU A 82 -25.54 10.29 -8.80
N SER A 83 -26.63 10.18 -8.05
CA SER A 83 -27.98 10.22 -8.60
C SER A 83 -28.29 11.56 -9.31
N GLN A 84 -27.80 12.69 -8.77
CA GLN A 84 -27.90 14.01 -9.41
C GLN A 84 -27.16 14.07 -10.76
N LYS A 85 -26.10 13.27 -10.90
CA LYS A 85 -25.34 13.14 -12.16
C LYS A 85 -25.87 12.01 -13.07
N SER A 86 -27.05 11.46 -12.74
CA SER A 86 -27.65 10.32 -13.45
C SER A 86 -26.72 9.08 -13.54
N LEU A 87 -25.91 8.86 -12.51
CA LEU A 87 -25.09 7.68 -12.35
C LEU A 87 -25.71 6.73 -11.32
N LYS A 88 -25.66 5.42 -11.60
CA LYS A 88 -25.93 4.36 -10.64
C LYS A 88 -24.62 3.63 -10.34
N VAL A 89 -24.27 3.51 -9.08
CA VAL A 89 -23.10 2.73 -8.65
C VAL A 89 -23.57 1.51 -7.86
N ASN A 90 -23.12 0.34 -8.29
CA ASN A 90 -23.26 -0.90 -7.55
C ASN A 90 -21.94 -1.17 -6.86
N LEU A 91 -21.95 -1.14 -5.53
CA LEU A 91 -20.77 -1.46 -4.72
C LEU A 91 -20.65 -2.99 -4.59
N VAL A 92 -19.48 -3.54 -4.89
CA VAL A 92 -19.19 -4.97 -4.84
C VAL A 92 -18.02 -5.19 -3.89
N ASP A 93 -18.31 -5.71 -2.71
CA ASP A 93 -17.27 -6.15 -1.75
C ASP A 93 -16.70 -7.50 -2.22
N ASP A 94 -15.41 -7.54 -2.54
CA ASP A 94 -14.70 -8.74 -3.01
C ASP A 94 -13.75 -9.32 -1.96
N GLY A 95 -13.79 -8.82 -0.73
CA GLY A 95 -12.99 -9.29 0.39
C GLY A 95 -11.48 -9.02 0.22
N ALA A 96 -11.10 -7.95 -0.48
CA ALA A 96 -9.71 -7.57 -0.78
C ALA A 96 -8.98 -8.56 -1.70
N ASN A 97 -9.69 -9.23 -2.60
CA ASN A 97 -9.07 -10.09 -3.61
C ASN A 97 -8.58 -9.24 -4.80
N TYR A 98 -7.44 -8.58 -4.64
CA TYR A 98 -6.94 -7.59 -5.58
C TYR A 98 -6.62 -8.16 -6.97
N ILE A 99 -6.17 -9.41 -7.07
CA ILE A 99 -5.87 -10.04 -8.35
C ILE A 99 -7.18 -10.25 -9.15
N GLU A 100 -8.21 -10.83 -8.52
CA GLU A 100 -9.51 -11.02 -9.17
C GLU A 100 -10.24 -9.68 -9.41
N ARG A 101 -10.02 -8.68 -8.55
CA ARG A 101 -10.49 -7.30 -8.76
C ARG A 101 -9.92 -6.71 -10.06
N LEU A 102 -8.60 -6.86 -10.29
CA LEU A 102 -7.95 -6.36 -11.49
C LEU A 102 -8.39 -7.12 -12.75
N LYS A 103 -8.52 -8.45 -12.67
CA LYS A 103 -9.12 -9.26 -13.75
C LYS A 103 -10.57 -8.85 -14.05
N GLY A 104 -11.33 -8.48 -13.02
CA GLY A 104 -12.68 -7.93 -13.16
C GLY A 104 -12.71 -6.59 -13.93
N LEU A 105 -11.72 -5.73 -13.71
CA LEU A 105 -11.54 -4.50 -14.50
C LEU A 105 -11.13 -4.82 -15.95
N GLN A 106 -10.25 -5.79 -16.15
CA GLN A 106 -9.81 -6.24 -17.48
C GLN A 106 -10.96 -6.82 -18.30
N SER A 107 -11.83 -7.62 -17.70
CA SER A 107 -12.96 -8.24 -18.37
C SER A 107 -14.18 -7.34 -18.51
N GLY A 108 -14.18 -6.14 -17.93
CA GLY A 108 -15.32 -5.23 -17.92
C GLY A 108 -16.42 -5.57 -16.91
N LYS A 109 -16.22 -6.59 -16.05
CA LYS A 109 -17.10 -6.90 -14.92
C LYS A 109 -17.21 -5.71 -13.95
N TYR A 110 -16.08 -5.03 -13.72
CA TYR A 110 -16.00 -3.79 -12.96
C TYR A 110 -15.55 -2.65 -13.88
N GLN A 111 -16.14 -1.48 -13.72
CA GLN A 111 -15.74 -0.27 -14.45
C GLN A 111 -14.71 0.53 -13.68
N MET A 112 -14.83 0.53 -12.36
CA MET A 112 -13.94 1.23 -11.44
C MET A 112 -13.76 0.40 -10.17
N ALA A 113 -12.70 0.68 -9.42
CA ALA A 113 -12.42 -0.02 -8.16
C ALA A 113 -11.56 0.83 -7.22
N ALA A 114 -11.53 0.49 -5.93
CA ALA A 114 -10.54 0.93 -4.98
C ALA A 114 -9.37 -0.06 -4.93
N PHE A 115 -8.14 0.47 -4.81
CA PHE A 115 -6.91 -0.29 -4.62
C PHE A 115 -5.99 0.49 -3.70
N THR A 116 -5.07 -0.20 -3.03
CA THR A 116 -3.82 0.44 -2.64
C THR A 116 -2.83 0.41 -3.81
N ILE A 117 -1.94 1.40 -3.92
CA ILE A 117 -0.96 1.48 -5.04
C ILE A 117 -0.13 0.20 -5.12
N ASP A 118 0.33 -0.32 -3.98
CA ASP A 118 1.12 -1.56 -3.92
C ASP A 118 0.34 -2.79 -4.40
N ALA A 119 -0.93 -2.91 -4.01
CA ALA A 119 -1.78 -4.02 -4.44
C ALA A 119 -2.08 -3.94 -5.96
N LEU A 120 -2.25 -2.74 -6.51
CA LEU A 120 -2.39 -2.54 -7.95
C LEU A 120 -1.12 -2.99 -8.71
N ILE A 121 0.07 -2.60 -8.20
CA ILE A 121 1.36 -2.98 -8.80
C ILE A 121 1.55 -4.50 -8.75
N LYS A 122 1.31 -5.14 -7.60
CA LYS A 122 1.42 -6.59 -7.43
C LYS A 122 0.46 -7.36 -8.34
N ALA A 123 -0.82 -6.95 -8.35
CA ALA A 123 -1.81 -7.58 -9.22
C ALA A 123 -1.46 -7.42 -10.70
N SER A 124 -0.87 -6.27 -11.08
CA SER A 124 -0.43 -6.02 -12.47
C SER A 124 0.78 -6.88 -12.87
N ASP A 125 1.76 -7.09 -11.96
CA ASP A 125 2.88 -8.02 -12.20
C ASP A 125 2.36 -9.47 -12.35
N GLU A 126 1.42 -9.88 -11.49
CA GLU A 126 0.84 -11.23 -11.50
C GLU A 126 0.08 -11.55 -12.79
N ILE A 127 -0.75 -10.61 -13.28
CA ILE A 127 -1.51 -10.84 -14.52
C ILE A 127 -0.73 -10.46 -15.78
N GLY A 128 0.41 -9.79 -15.66
CA GLY A 128 1.25 -9.34 -16.78
C GLY A 128 0.60 -8.26 -17.64
N ASP A 129 -0.31 -7.46 -17.10
CA ASP A 129 -1.06 -6.42 -17.82
C ASP A 129 -1.41 -5.22 -16.94
N LEU A 130 -1.69 -4.07 -17.57
CA LEU A 130 -2.11 -2.81 -16.94
C LEU A 130 -3.51 -2.38 -17.44
N PRO A 131 -4.58 -3.12 -17.13
CA PRO A 131 -5.92 -2.85 -17.67
C PRO A 131 -6.61 -1.65 -17.03
N ALA A 132 -6.04 -1.11 -15.95
CA ALA A 132 -6.60 0.00 -15.19
C ALA A 132 -5.58 1.14 -15.00
N THR A 133 -6.07 2.31 -14.62
CA THR A 133 -5.26 3.48 -14.33
C THR A 133 -5.80 4.21 -13.10
N ILE A 134 -4.91 4.77 -12.29
CA ILE A 134 -5.27 5.58 -11.13
C ILE A 134 -5.84 6.92 -11.61
N VAL A 135 -6.99 7.30 -11.08
CA VAL A 135 -7.68 8.55 -11.46
C VAL A 135 -7.82 9.52 -10.29
N GLU A 136 -7.68 9.04 -9.04
CA GLU A 136 -7.78 9.84 -7.81
C GLU A 136 -7.13 9.11 -6.63
N ILE A 137 -6.64 9.87 -5.63
CA ILE A 137 -6.17 9.34 -4.35
C ILE A 137 -7.31 9.47 -3.33
N ILE A 138 -7.71 8.34 -2.74
CA ILE A 138 -8.75 8.25 -1.71
C ILE A 138 -8.20 8.78 -0.39
N ASP A 139 -7.17 8.09 0.12
CA ASP A 139 -6.56 8.38 1.40
C ASP A 139 -5.12 7.84 1.50
N GLU A 140 -4.51 8.12 2.62
CA GLU A 140 -3.22 7.57 3.01
C GLU A 140 -3.32 7.04 4.44
N SER A 141 -2.89 5.82 4.66
CA SER A 141 -2.81 5.24 6.00
C SER A 141 -1.76 5.97 6.85
N ARG A 142 -2.18 6.44 8.01
CA ARG A 142 -1.40 7.24 8.97
C ARG A 142 -1.47 6.68 10.38
N GLY A 143 -1.41 5.36 10.51
CA GLY A 143 -1.45 4.64 11.76
C GLY A 143 -2.50 3.54 11.83
N CYS A 144 -3.28 3.34 10.77
CA CYS A 144 -4.26 2.27 10.72
C CYS A 144 -3.65 0.89 10.51
N ASP A 145 -2.50 0.81 9.83
CA ASP A 145 -1.77 -0.42 9.62
C ASP A 145 -0.60 -0.52 10.60
N ALA A 146 -0.44 -1.66 11.25
CA ALA A 146 0.60 -1.86 12.26
C ALA A 146 1.17 -3.28 12.27
N MET A 147 2.43 -3.35 12.64
CA MET A 147 3.12 -4.57 13.06
C MET A 147 3.11 -4.62 14.58
N THR A 148 2.46 -5.61 15.14
CA THR A 148 2.36 -5.79 16.60
C THR A 148 3.04 -7.09 17.02
N GLY A 149 3.55 -7.13 18.24
CA GLY A 149 4.19 -8.32 18.80
C GLY A 149 4.19 -8.30 20.32
N TYR A 150 4.53 -9.44 20.92
CA TYR A 150 4.71 -9.50 22.35
C TYR A 150 6.05 -8.87 22.76
N LYS A 151 6.02 -7.94 23.71
CA LYS A 151 7.21 -7.25 24.25
C LYS A 151 8.32 -8.19 24.71
N LEU A 152 7.94 -9.38 25.21
CA LEU A 152 8.89 -10.38 25.69
C LEU A 152 9.67 -11.03 24.54
N ALA A 153 8.98 -11.39 23.46
CA ALA A 153 9.57 -12.12 22.34
C ALA A 153 10.19 -11.19 21.28
N ILE A 154 9.55 -10.04 21.04
CA ILE A 154 9.94 -9.05 20.03
C ILE A 154 9.97 -7.66 20.71
N PRO A 155 11.05 -7.30 21.40
CA PRO A 155 11.14 -6.02 22.12
C PRO A 155 11.29 -4.79 21.22
N ASP A 156 11.84 -4.93 20.01
CA ASP A 156 12.10 -3.87 19.03
C ASP A 156 12.19 -4.43 17.61
N LEU A 157 12.44 -3.57 16.60
CA LEU A 157 12.58 -3.99 15.22
C LEU A 157 13.87 -4.78 14.94
N ASP A 158 14.94 -4.58 15.71
CA ASP A 158 16.18 -5.32 15.54
C ASP A 158 15.99 -6.80 15.90
N ALA A 159 15.07 -7.10 16.84
CA ALA A 159 14.69 -8.47 17.20
C ALA A 159 13.96 -9.23 16.07
N LEU A 160 13.44 -8.53 15.08
CA LEU A 160 12.84 -9.17 13.89
C LEU A 160 13.90 -9.90 13.05
N ASN A 161 15.18 -9.56 13.17
CA ASN A 161 16.26 -10.18 12.38
C ASN A 161 16.65 -11.59 12.90
N ASP A 162 15.69 -12.33 13.39
CA ASP A 162 15.81 -13.70 13.87
C ASP A 162 15.07 -14.63 12.88
N PRO A 163 15.70 -15.71 12.36
CA PRO A 163 15.07 -16.62 11.40
C PRO A 163 13.87 -17.39 11.97
N GLU A 164 13.70 -17.44 13.30
CA GLU A 164 12.55 -18.05 13.96
C GLU A 164 11.33 -17.14 14.00
N VAL A 165 11.51 -15.82 13.78
CA VAL A 165 10.39 -14.87 13.73
C VAL A 165 9.48 -15.18 12.54
N LYS A 166 8.16 -15.16 12.81
CA LYS A 166 7.13 -15.37 11.80
C LYS A 166 6.17 -14.20 11.75
N PHE A 167 5.95 -13.70 10.53
CA PHE A 167 5.00 -12.63 10.23
C PHE A 167 3.68 -13.25 9.81
N ILE A 168 2.64 -13.06 10.61
CA ILE A 168 1.28 -13.53 10.32
C ILE A 168 0.53 -12.36 9.69
N LEU A 169 0.17 -12.48 8.43
CA LEU A 169 -0.37 -11.40 7.62
C LEU A 169 -1.23 -11.92 6.46
N ILE A 170 -1.93 -11.02 5.82
CA ILE A 170 -2.66 -11.30 4.58
C ILE A 170 -1.71 -11.04 3.41
N GLU A 171 -1.58 -12.01 2.53
CA GLU A 171 -0.76 -11.90 1.33
C GLU A 171 -1.34 -10.89 0.34
N ASN A 172 -0.49 -10.24 -0.44
CA ASN A 172 -0.85 -9.21 -1.43
C ASN A 172 -1.63 -7.99 -0.86
N SER A 173 -1.55 -7.76 0.44
CA SER A 173 -2.22 -6.67 1.16
C SER A 173 -1.25 -5.58 1.63
N PRO A 174 -1.77 -4.43 2.11
CA PRO A 174 -0.96 -3.40 2.77
C PRO A 174 -0.15 -3.91 3.97
N ALA A 175 -0.64 -4.92 4.70
CA ALA A 175 0.09 -5.55 5.80
C ALA A 175 1.40 -6.20 5.34
N GLU A 176 1.38 -6.90 4.21
CA GLU A 176 2.60 -7.43 3.60
C GLU A 176 3.53 -6.30 3.16
N THR A 177 3.00 -5.26 2.53
CA THR A 177 3.79 -4.11 2.09
C THR A 177 4.44 -3.38 3.26
N LEU A 178 3.74 -3.18 4.38
CA LEU A 178 4.33 -2.66 5.62
C LEU A 178 5.53 -3.51 6.06
N SER A 179 5.39 -4.83 6.07
CA SER A 179 6.48 -5.76 6.44
C SER A 179 7.68 -5.62 5.50
N ARG A 180 7.43 -5.52 4.19
CA ARG A 180 8.47 -5.36 3.17
C ARG A 180 9.18 -4.01 3.23
N VAL A 181 8.47 -2.93 3.54
CA VAL A 181 9.07 -1.61 3.79
C VAL A 181 10.06 -1.70 4.97
N VAL A 182 9.64 -2.33 6.07
CA VAL A 182 10.51 -2.53 7.24
C VAL A 182 11.73 -3.37 6.86
N MET A 183 11.55 -4.50 6.16
CA MET A 183 12.66 -5.34 5.70
C MET A 183 13.65 -4.59 4.79
N SER A 184 13.14 -3.76 3.88
CA SER A 184 13.97 -3.00 2.94
C SER A 184 14.79 -1.91 3.64
N HIS A 185 14.24 -1.26 4.65
CA HIS A 185 14.85 -0.09 5.29
C HIS A 185 15.72 -0.44 6.50
N PHE A 186 15.42 -1.54 7.18
CA PHE A 186 16.19 -2.02 8.34
C PHE A 186 17.07 -3.22 7.96
N GLY A 187 18.06 -3.52 8.78
CA GLY A 187 19.03 -4.58 8.49
C GLY A 187 18.53 -6.01 8.74
N LEU A 188 17.33 -6.35 8.30
CA LEU A 188 16.67 -7.64 8.57
C LEU A 188 17.12 -8.73 7.56
N ASN A 189 18.41 -9.07 7.56
CA ASN A 189 18.98 -9.98 6.57
C ASN A 189 18.57 -11.46 6.76
N ASN A 190 18.09 -11.83 7.96
CA ASN A 190 17.66 -13.19 8.30
C ASN A 190 16.17 -13.42 8.03
N VAL A 191 15.42 -12.36 7.69
CA VAL A 191 14.02 -12.48 7.27
C VAL A 191 13.98 -12.89 5.80
N SER A 192 13.14 -13.87 5.49
CA SER A 192 12.96 -14.40 4.13
C SER A 192 11.48 -14.69 3.88
N GLU A 193 11.11 -15.10 2.66
CA GLU A 193 9.74 -15.51 2.33
C GLU A 193 9.21 -16.61 3.28
N LYS A 194 10.08 -17.49 3.79
CA LYS A 194 9.72 -18.53 4.77
C LYS A 194 9.33 -17.97 6.15
N SER A 195 9.62 -16.69 6.38
CA SER A 195 9.21 -16.00 7.61
C SER A 195 7.76 -15.53 7.54
N PHE A 196 7.15 -15.44 6.35
CA PHE A 196 5.76 -15.07 6.17
C PHE A 196 4.84 -16.28 6.32
N ILE A 197 3.78 -16.12 7.10
CA ILE A 197 2.68 -17.09 7.25
C ILE A 197 1.42 -16.39 6.75
N PRO A 198 1.07 -16.56 5.47
CA PRO A 198 -0.12 -15.94 4.91
C PRO A 198 -1.40 -16.57 5.49
N VAL A 199 -2.40 -15.72 5.71
CA VAL A 199 -3.74 -16.11 6.13
C VAL A 199 -4.81 -15.45 5.27
N ALA A 200 -6.04 -15.95 5.33
CA ALA A 200 -7.10 -15.57 4.39
C ALA A 200 -7.64 -14.14 4.62
N ASN A 201 -7.68 -13.67 5.87
CA ASN A 201 -8.27 -12.37 6.22
C ASN A 201 -7.80 -11.86 7.59
N ALA A 202 -8.19 -10.64 7.95
CA ALA A 202 -7.78 -9.98 9.19
C ALA A 202 -8.29 -10.69 10.45
N GLU A 203 -9.46 -11.29 10.40
CA GLU A 203 -10.01 -12.05 11.52
C GLU A 203 -9.15 -13.29 11.84
N GLU A 204 -8.62 -13.95 10.81
CA GLU A 204 -7.70 -15.08 10.98
C GLU A 204 -6.36 -14.64 11.61
N VAL A 205 -5.81 -13.46 11.24
CA VAL A 205 -4.64 -12.89 11.93
C VAL A 205 -4.95 -12.71 13.42
N TYR A 206 -6.10 -12.09 13.72
CA TYR A 206 -6.52 -11.85 15.10
C TYR A 206 -6.79 -13.15 15.87
N ARG A 207 -7.37 -14.16 15.24
CA ARG A 207 -7.55 -15.49 15.82
C ARG A 207 -6.21 -16.13 16.19
N ARG A 208 -5.22 -16.08 15.28
CA ARG A 208 -3.85 -16.59 15.54
C ARG A 208 -3.20 -15.86 16.71
N TYR A 209 -3.40 -14.55 16.81
CA TYR A 209 -2.95 -13.79 17.97
C TYR A 209 -3.57 -14.32 19.27
N ARG A 210 -4.89 -14.53 19.33
CA ARG A 210 -5.57 -15.02 20.53
C ARG A 210 -5.14 -16.42 20.96
N GLU A 211 -4.67 -17.24 20.04
CA GLU A 211 -4.18 -18.59 20.29
C GLU A 211 -2.68 -18.62 20.65
N SER A 212 -1.96 -17.51 20.46
CA SER A 212 -0.52 -17.42 20.69
C SER A 212 -0.16 -17.13 22.16
N LYS A 213 1.12 -17.33 22.48
CA LYS A 213 1.68 -17.12 23.81
C LYS A 213 2.71 -15.96 23.79
N PRO A 214 2.95 -15.29 24.92
CA PRO A 214 3.94 -14.20 25.00
C PRO A 214 5.38 -14.58 24.61
N SER A 215 5.71 -15.87 24.64
CA SER A 215 7.03 -16.39 24.23
C SER A 215 7.15 -16.66 22.73
N ASP A 216 6.03 -16.65 22.00
CA ASP A 216 6.02 -16.97 20.58
C ASP A 216 6.59 -15.79 19.78
N LYS A 217 7.53 -16.07 18.89
CA LYS A 217 8.17 -15.07 18.03
C LYS A 217 7.28 -14.73 16.82
N PHE A 218 6.03 -14.35 17.10
CA PHE A 218 5.07 -13.95 16.10
C PHE A 218 4.92 -12.44 16.02
N VAL A 219 4.89 -11.94 14.79
CA VAL A 219 4.54 -10.57 14.45
C VAL A 219 3.21 -10.61 13.73
N PHE A 220 2.22 -9.94 14.27
CA PHE A 220 0.89 -9.83 13.68
C PHE A 220 0.80 -8.52 12.92
N VAL A 221 0.59 -8.60 11.61
CA VAL A 221 0.57 -7.41 10.75
C VAL A 221 -0.82 -7.26 10.15
N LEU A 222 -1.49 -6.19 10.51
CA LEU A 222 -2.86 -5.92 10.08
C LEU A 222 -3.27 -4.48 10.39
N TRP A 223 -4.55 -4.20 10.22
CA TRP A 223 -5.12 -2.86 10.33
C TRP A 223 -6.24 -2.76 11.40
N GLU A 224 -6.71 -1.55 11.63
CA GLU A 224 -7.81 -1.28 12.55
C GLU A 224 -9.13 -1.94 12.08
N PRO A 225 -10.01 -2.41 12.98
CA PRO A 225 -9.96 -2.21 14.45
C PRO A 225 -9.17 -3.29 15.21
N TYR A 226 -8.56 -4.24 14.54
CA TYR A 226 -7.88 -5.36 15.19
C TYR A 226 -6.61 -4.95 15.93
N VAL A 227 -5.87 -3.96 15.42
CA VAL A 227 -4.69 -3.41 16.08
C VAL A 227 -5.05 -2.90 17.47
N THR A 228 -6.09 -2.06 17.59
CA THR A 228 -6.56 -1.57 18.89
C THR A 228 -6.93 -2.74 19.82
N LYS A 229 -7.67 -3.75 19.33
CA LYS A 229 -8.03 -4.92 20.15
C LYS A 229 -6.83 -5.71 20.67
N MET A 230 -5.76 -5.81 19.89
CA MET A 230 -4.51 -6.47 20.34
C MET A 230 -3.76 -5.64 21.36
N LEU A 231 -3.73 -4.32 21.20
CA LEU A 231 -3.03 -3.38 22.09
C LEU A 231 -3.74 -3.21 23.45
N GLU A 232 -4.97 -3.69 23.64
CA GLU A 232 -5.60 -3.82 24.95
C GLU A 232 -4.82 -4.77 25.88
N ASN A 233 -4.03 -5.68 25.32
CA ASN A 233 -3.13 -6.53 26.08
C ASN A 233 -1.84 -5.78 26.42
N PRO A 234 -1.54 -5.49 27.71
CA PRO A 234 -0.37 -4.71 28.11
C PRO A 234 0.99 -5.37 27.76
N ASN A 235 0.99 -6.67 27.45
CA ASN A 235 2.17 -7.42 27.03
C ASN A 235 2.44 -7.31 25.52
N VAL A 236 1.51 -6.74 24.76
CA VAL A 236 1.65 -6.48 23.32
C VAL A 236 2.03 -5.02 23.13
N HIS A 237 2.74 -4.74 22.07
CA HIS A 237 3.06 -3.39 21.66
C HIS A 237 3.05 -3.25 20.14
N ASP A 238 2.96 -2.02 19.71
CA ASP A 238 3.15 -1.59 18.35
C ASP A 238 4.66 -1.46 18.07
N LEU A 239 5.19 -2.30 17.19
CA LEU A 239 6.59 -2.25 16.77
C LEU A 239 6.80 -1.09 15.80
N VAL A 240 5.93 -0.98 14.83
CA VAL A 240 5.85 0.11 13.85
C VAL A 240 4.46 0.13 13.23
N ASN A 241 3.97 1.32 12.95
CA ASN A 241 2.72 1.52 12.23
C ASN A 241 2.90 2.53 11.09
N SER A 242 1.90 2.62 10.23
CA SER A 242 1.91 3.47 9.04
C SER A 242 2.02 4.98 9.32
N SER A 243 1.80 5.44 10.57
CA SER A 243 2.01 6.85 10.93
C SER A 243 3.48 7.27 10.89
N ARG A 244 4.39 6.31 10.92
CA ARG A 244 5.83 6.54 11.03
C ARG A 244 6.53 6.74 9.69
N PHE A 245 5.88 6.37 8.58
CA PHE A 245 6.39 6.54 7.21
C PHE A 245 5.27 7.02 6.29
N ARG A 246 5.64 7.56 5.13
CA ARG A 246 4.70 8.20 4.22
C ARG A 246 4.77 7.62 2.82
N GLY A 247 3.63 7.67 2.10
CA GLY A 247 3.54 7.39 0.69
C GLY A 247 3.70 5.90 0.32
N TYR A 248 3.52 4.96 1.26
CA TYR A 248 3.60 3.52 0.98
C TYR A 248 2.26 2.81 1.02
N ILE A 249 1.36 3.22 1.90
CA ILE A 249 0.00 2.68 1.96
C ILE A 249 -0.93 3.82 1.58
N VAL A 250 -1.25 3.87 0.31
CA VAL A 250 -2.03 4.94 -0.32
C VAL A 250 -3.15 4.31 -1.13
N ASP A 251 -4.37 4.60 -0.74
CA ASP A 251 -5.58 4.13 -1.38
C ASP A 251 -5.96 5.03 -2.55
N VAL A 252 -6.34 4.41 -3.66
CA VAL A 252 -6.61 5.08 -4.93
C VAL A 252 -7.89 4.57 -5.58
N ILE A 253 -8.57 5.44 -6.31
CA ILE A 253 -9.60 5.05 -7.26
C ILE A 253 -8.92 4.73 -8.58
N VAL A 254 -9.19 3.54 -9.11
CA VAL A 254 -8.79 3.16 -10.46
C VAL A 254 -9.99 3.03 -11.38
N ALA A 255 -9.81 3.38 -12.64
CA ALA A 255 -10.77 3.14 -13.71
C ALA A 255 -10.20 2.12 -14.70
N SER A 256 -11.03 1.21 -15.18
CA SER A 256 -10.69 0.39 -16.35
C SER A 256 -10.34 1.31 -17.53
N ARG A 257 -9.24 1.05 -18.23
CA ARG A 257 -8.82 1.87 -19.39
C ARG A 257 -9.89 1.87 -20.48
N ASP A 258 -10.51 0.71 -20.72
CA ASP A 258 -11.59 0.59 -21.72
C ASP A 258 -12.82 1.42 -21.32
N PHE A 259 -13.19 1.40 -20.04
CA PHE A 259 -14.30 2.22 -19.56
C PHE A 259 -13.95 3.71 -19.59
N LEU A 260 -12.74 4.10 -19.23
CA LEU A 260 -12.28 5.48 -19.29
C LEU A 260 -12.35 6.03 -20.74
N VAL A 261 -11.93 5.25 -21.72
CA VAL A 261 -12.02 5.63 -23.13
C VAL A 261 -13.48 5.69 -23.60
N LYS A 262 -14.33 4.78 -23.13
CA LYS A 262 -15.74 4.68 -23.54
C LYS A 262 -16.62 5.79 -22.94
N ASP A 263 -16.41 6.14 -21.66
CA ASP A 263 -17.25 7.10 -20.92
C ASP A 263 -16.43 7.88 -19.90
N GLU A 264 -15.47 8.70 -20.36
CA GLU A 264 -14.64 9.58 -19.50
C GLU A 264 -15.52 10.49 -18.64
N GLN A 265 -16.68 10.90 -19.15
CA GLN A 265 -17.61 11.75 -18.40
C GLN A 265 -18.21 11.05 -17.17
N ALA A 266 -18.47 9.74 -17.25
CA ALA A 266 -18.94 8.99 -16.08
C ALA A 266 -17.86 8.88 -15.01
N VAL A 267 -16.59 8.70 -15.39
CA VAL A 267 -15.47 8.71 -14.45
C VAL A 267 -15.30 10.09 -13.79
N ARG A 268 -15.40 11.17 -14.56
CA ARG A 268 -15.38 12.56 -14.07
C ARG A 268 -16.50 12.80 -13.07
N ASP A 269 -17.72 12.46 -13.41
CA ASP A 269 -18.89 12.65 -12.54
C ASP A 269 -18.78 11.84 -11.23
N PHE A 270 -18.18 10.65 -11.30
CA PHE A 270 -17.89 9.83 -10.12
C PHE A 270 -16.88 10.53 -9.20
N ILE A 271 -15.77 11.03 -9.75
CA ILE A 271 -14.72 11.75 -8.99
C ILE A 271 -15.29 13.00 -8.32
N GLU A 272 -16.05 13.83 -9.07
CA GLU A 272 -16.66 15.03 -8.53
C GLU A 272 -17.67 14.70 -7.41
N ALA A 273 -18.44 13.62 -7.54
CA ALA A 273 -19.37 13.15 -6.51
C ALA A 273 -18.62 12.69 -5.26
N TYR A 274 -17.50 11.99 -5.43
CA TYR A 274 -16.65 11.52 -4.33
C TYR A 274 -16.02 12.70 -3.59
N LEU A 275 -15.32 13.60 -4.27
CA LEU A 275 -14.68 14.78 -3.68
C LEU A 275 -15.69 15.69 -2.96
N SER A 276 -16.89 15.86 -3.55
CA SER A 276 -17.99 16.59 -2.88
C SER A 276 -18.40 15.92 -1.58
N SER A 277 -18.39 14.59 -1.52
CA SER A 277 -18.74 13.83 -0.32
C SER A 277 -17.64 13.86 0.72
N VAL A 278 -16.37 13.81 0.31
CA VAL A 278 -15.22 14.04 1.21
C VAL A 278 -15.36 15.41 1.90
N TYR A 279 -15.64 16.46 1.13
CA TYR A 279 -15.87 17.78 1.67
C TYR A 279 -17.07 17.85 2.62
N HIS A 280 -18.17 17.18 2.28
CA HIS A 280 -19.37 17.13 3.12
C HIS A 280 -19.05 16.54 4.51
N TYR A 281 -18.33 15.42 4.56
CA TYR A 281 -18.03 14.70 5.81
C TYR A 281 -16.79 15.20 6.55
N ARG A 282 -16.03 16.18 6.05
CA ARG A 282 -14.75 16.64 6.61
C ARG A 282 -14.75 16.94 8.11
N ASN A 283 -15.90 17.37 8.67
CA ASN A 283 -16.06 17.70 10.09
C ASN A 283 -16.90 16.64 10.87
N THR A 284 -17.39 15.62 10.19
CA THR A 284 -18.27 14.58 10.76
C THR A 284 -17.83 13.17 10.39
N MET A 285 -16.57 13.00 10.05
CA MET A 285 -16.01 11.72 9.61
C MET A 285 -16.16 10.64 10.70
N GLU A 286 -15.98 11.00 11.98
CA GLU A 286 -16.20 10.07 13.09
C GLU A 286 -17.65 9.52 13.10
N SER A 287 -18.62 10.38 12.87
CA SER A 287 -20.03 9.97 12.81
C SER A 287 -20.33 9.09 11.60
N LEU A 288 -19.71 9.37 10.45
CA LEU A 288 -19.84 8.55 9.25
C LEU A 288 -19.27 7.14 9.49
N VAL A 289 -18.03 7.06 9.98
CA VAL A 289 -17.34 5.79 10.26
C VAL A 289 -18.10 4.98 11.33
N ALA A 290 -18.63 5.63 12.36
CA ALA A 290 -19.44 4.98 13.39
C ALA A 290 -20.73 4.36 12.81
N SER A 291 -21.44 5.10 11.94
CA SER A 291 -22.65 4.61 11.28
C SER A 291 -22.33 3.44 10.36
N ASP A 292 -21.30 3.58 9.54
CA ASP A 292 -20.84 2.58 8.58
C ASP A 292 -20.46 1.25 9.29
N ALA A 293 -19.65 1.33 10.36
CA ALA A 293 -19.27 0.16 11.16
C ALA A 293 -20.48 -0.52 11.81
N LYS A 294 -21.45 0.27 12.26
CA LYS A 294 -22.71 -0.26 12.84
C LYS A 294 -23.55 -0.98 11.79
N GLU A 295 -23.68 -0.40 10.59
CA GLU A 295 -24.40 -1.02 9.46
C GLU A 295 -23.73 -2.30 8.99
N ALA A 296 -22.39 -2.36 9.01
CA ALA A 296 -21.60 -3.54 8.72
C ALA A 296 -21.66 -4.63 9.83
N GLY A 297 -22.37 -4.38 10.95
CA GLY A 297 -22.48 -5.34 12.05
C GLY A 297 -21.24 -5.44 12.94
N THR A 298 -20.30 -4.52 12.81
CA THR A 298 -19.03 -4.46 13.58
C THR A 298 -18.92 -3.11 14.33
N PRO A 299 -19.83 -2.82 15.29
CA PRO A 299 -19.85 -1.53 15.97
C PRO A 299 -18.53 -1.28 16.71
N LEU A 300 -18.05 -0.05 16.59
CA LEU A 300 -16.83 0.44 17.25
C LEU A 300 -17.19 1.36 18.42
N ASN A 301 -16.36 1.37 19.46
CA ASN A 301 -16.48 2.36 20.53
C ASN A 301 -15.85 3.70 20.14
N ASP A 302 -16.08 4.76 20.92
CA ASP A 302 -15.61 6.12 20.61
C ASP A 302 -14.08 6.23 20.47
N GLU A 303 -13.30 5.50 21.27
CA GLU A 303 -11.84 5.51 21.18
C GLU A 303 -11.34 4.84 19.91
N GLN A 304 -11.97 3.71 19.54
CA GLN A 304 -11.66 3.00 18.29
C GLN A 304 -11.99 3.88 17.08
N ILE A 305 -13.14 4.57 17.09
CA ILE A 305 -13.54 5.48 16.03
C ILE A 305 -12.53 6.61 15.88
N LYS A 306 -12.19 7.29 16.99
CA LYS A 306 -11.21 8.40 16.99
C LYS A 306 -9.84 7.95 16.49
N ARG A 307 -9.37 6.79 16.95
CA ARG A 307 -8.09 6.23 16.52
C ARG A 307 -8.09 5.93 15.03
N LEU A 308 -9.14 5.29 14.54
CA LEU A 308 -9.33 4.95 13.14
C LEU A 308 -9.36 6.21 12.27
N VAL A 309 -10.20 7.20 12.60
CA VAL A 309 -10.31 8.45 11.84
C VAL A 309 -9.01 9.25 11.88
N LYS A 310 -8.30 9.27 13.00
CA LYS A 310 -6.95 9.88 13.08
C LYS A 310 -5.92 9.14 12.23
N GLY A 311 -6.08 7.83 12.07
CA GLY A 311 -5.17 6.97 11.31
C GLY A 311 -5.42 6.97 9.80
N ILE A 312 -6.48 7.61 9.31
CA ILE A 312 -6.80 7.71 7.88
C ILE A 312 -6.76 9.18 7.45
N TRP A 313 -5.95 9.47 6.44
CA TRP A 313 -5.91 10.80 5.87
C TRP A 313 -6.64 10.84 4.52
N TRP A 314 -7.97 10.96 4.55
CA TRP A 314 -8.75 11.20 3.32
C TRP A 314 -8.25 12.43 2.59
N LYS A 315 -7.91 12.28 1.33
CA LYS A 315 -7.37 13.38 0.52
C LYS A 315 -8.52 14.26 0.01
N ASN A 316 -8.40 15.55 0.26
CA ASN A 316 -9.35 16.54 -0.25
C ASN A 316 -9.03 16.92 -1.71
N THR A 317 -9.86 17.75 -2.31
CA THR A 317 -9.71 18.17 -3.71
C THR A 317 -8.35 18.84 -3.99
N VAL A 318 -7.92 19.75 -3.12
CA VAL A 318 -6.65 20.49 -3.28
C VAL A 318 -5.45 19.57 -3.13
N GLU A 319 -5.51 18.61 -2.22
CA GLU A 319 -4.47 17.60 -2.04
C GLU A 319 -4.39 16.65 -3.25
N ASN A 320 -5.52 16.25 -3.82
CA ASN A 320 -5.55 15.48 -5.05
C ASN A 320 -4.92 16.25 -6.22
N TYR A 321 -5.24 17.53 -6.39
CA TYR A 321 -4.59 18.35 -7.42
C TYR A 321 -3.07 18.42 -7.24
N ALA A 322 -2.59 18.52 -6.00
CA ALA A 322 -1.18 18.56 -5.68
C ALA A 322 -0.47 17.23 -5.94
N HIS A 323 -0.97 16.14 -5.34
CA HIS A 323 -0.38 14.81 -5.48
C HIS A 323 -0.37 14.30 -6.92
N MET A 324 -1.42 14.59 -7.69
CA MET A 324 -1.54 14.17 -9.09
C MET A 324 -0.85 15.13 -10.09
N GLY A 325 -0.10 16.13 -9.59
CA GLY A 325 0.68 17.05 -10.43
C GLY A 325 -0.15 18.03 -11.24
N VAL A 326 -1.42 18.24 -10.89
CA VAL A 326 -2.30 19.23 -11.53
C VAL A 326 -1.96 20.64 -11.04
N GLU A 327 -1.41 20.74 -9.83
CA GLU A 327 -0.93 21.98 -9.24
C GLU A 327 0.43 21.76 -8.58
N SER A 328 1.34 22.73 -8.73
CA SER A 328 2.67 22.60 -8.13
C SER A 328 2.63 22.91 -6.64
N HIS A 329 2.96 21.92 -5.81
CA HIS A 329 3.05 22.02 -4.37
C HIS A 329 4.22 21.21 -3.80
N SER A 330 4.48 21.37 -2.51
CA SER A 330 5.54 20.63 -1.78
C SER A 330 5.12 19.22 -1.35
N LEU A 331 3.90 18.77 -1.67
CA LEU A 331 3.46 17.40 -1.37
C LEU A 331 4.18 16.41 -2.29
N GLN A 332 4.37 15.19 -1.77
CA GLN A 332 4.95 14.08 -2.55
C GLN A 332 4.07 13.78 -3.78
N HIS A 333 4.68 13.77 -4.95
CA HIS A 333 3.99 13.44 -6.19
C HIS A 333 3.66 11.94 -6.28
N ILE A 334 2.57 11.59 -6.95
CA ILE A 334 2.14 10.19 -7.10
C ILE A 334 3.20 9.33 -7.82
N GLU A 335 3.97 9.90 -8.75
CA GLU A 335 5.07 9.20 -9.41
C GLU A 335 6.15 8.75 -8.43
N ASP A 336 6.48 9.60 -7.44
CA ASP A 336 7.45 9.28 -6.41
C ASP A 336 6.92 8.17 -5.49
N MET A 337 5.60 8.19 -5.16
CA MET A 337 4.96 7.13 -4.39
C MET A 337 5.04 5.80 -5.14
N ILE A 338 4.61 5.77 -6.39
CA ILE A 338 4.67 4.58 -7.26
C ILE A 338 6.11 4.06 -7.37
N ALA A 339 7.08 4.92 -7.66
CA ALA A 339 8.48 4.54 -7.81
C ALA A 339 9.08 3.96 -6.52
N ASN A 340 8.79 4.58 -5.36
CA ASN A 340 9.28 4.12 -4.07
C ASN A 340 8.66 2.76 -3.69
N ILE A 341 7.36 2.60 -3.88
CA ILE A 341 6.65 1.33 -3.64
C ILE A 341 7.22 0.23 -4.53
N THR A 342 7.30 0.47 -5.85
CA THR A 342 7.86 -0.48 -6.82
C THR A 342 9.27 -0.91 -6.45
N LYS A 343 10.14 0.05 -6.06
CA LYS A 343 11.51 -0.24 -5.60
C LYS A 343 11.54 -1.18 -4.39
N VAL A 344 10.66 -0.96 -3.41
CA VAL A 344 10.56 -1.84 -2.24
C VAL A 344 10.09 -3.23 -2.66
N LEU A 345 9.03 -3.33 -3.45
CA LEU A 345 8.48 -4.62 -3.89
C LEU A 345 9.51 -5.45 -4.68
N ILE A 346 10.26 -4.84 -5.60
CA ILE A 346 11.36 -5.51 -6.33
C ILE A 346 12.49 -5.91 -5.37
N SER A 347 12.96 -4.99 -4.53
CA SER A 347 14.12 -5.23 -3.66
C SER A 347 13.87 -6.31 -2.61
N THR A 348 12.62 -6.59 -2.30
CA THR A 348 12.18 -7.62 -1.35
C THR A 348 11.64 -8.88 -2.02
N GLY A 349 11.66 -8.94 -3.36
CA GLY A 349 11.21 -10.10 -4.13
C GLY A 349 9.69 -10.30 -4.16
N SER A 350 8.89 -9.26 -3.81
CA SER A 350 7.43 -9.33 -3.85
C SER A 350 6.89 -9.35 -5.29
N ILE A 351 7.57 -8.67 -6.18
CA ILE A 351 7.31 -8.70 -7.63
C ILE A 351 8.57 -9.07 -8.38
N SER A 352 8.40 -9.67 -9.55
CA SER A 352 9.50 -10.12 -10.40
C SER A 352 10.06 -9.01 -11.27
N SER A 353 9.22 -8.07 -11.67
CA SER A 353 9.55 -6.96 -12.55
C SER A 353 8.67 -5.73 -12.25
N ASP A 354 9.09 -4.57 -12.74
CA ASP A 354 8.27 -3.37 -12.69
C ASP A 354 7.23 -3.42 -13.82
N PRO A 355 5.92 -3.54 -13.53
CA PRO A 355 4.89 -3.57 -14.57
C PRO A 355 4.81 -2.25 -15.36
N ALA A 356 5.33 -1.15 -14.81
CA ALA A 356 5.41 0.15 -15.48
C ALA A 356 6.72 0.35 -16.27
N ASN A 357 7.66 -0.61 -16.25
CA ASN A 357 8.95 -0.55 -16.94
C ASN A 357 9.74 0.75 -16.65
N GLY A 358 9.75 1.21 -15.40
CA GLY A 358 10.43 2.43 -14.97
C GLY A 358 9.70 3.73 -15.36
N GLN A 359 8.44 3.64 -15.79
CA GLN A 359 7.62 4.77 -16.20
C GLN A 359 6.37 4.88 -15.32
N PRO A 360 6.47 5.37 -14.06
CA PRO A 360 5.34 5.41 -13.14
C PRO A 360 4.15 6.22 -13.67
N ASN A 361 4.40 7.15 -14.59
CA ASN A 361 3.37 7.98 -15.23
C ASN A 361 2.36 7.18 -16.06
N ILE A 362 2.63 5.94 -16.45
CA ILE A 362 1.65 5.11 -17.16
C ILE A 362 0.58 4.50 -16.23
N LEU A 363 0.81 4.52 -14.90
CA LEU A 363 -0.11 3.97 -13.92
C LEU A 363 -1.20 4.95 -13.48
N TYR A 364 -1.11 6.24 -13.80
CA TYR A 364 -2.11 7.22 -13.41
C TYR A 364 -2.57 8.11 -14.58
N TYR A 365 -3.74 8.72 -14.43
CA TYR A 365 -4.37 9.59 -15.43
C TYR A 365 -4.94 10.84 -14.75
N ASN A 366 -4.20 11.93 -14.79
CA ASN A 366 -4.54 13.17 -14.09
C ASN A 366 -5.35 14.15 -14.93
N LYS A 367 -5.63 13.84 -16.21
CA LYS A 367 -6.37 14.76 -17.11
C LYS A 367 -7.75 15.09 -16.56
N ILE A 368 -8.45 14.11 -15.95
CA ILE A 368 -9.78 14.36 -15.36
C ILE A 368 -9.68 15.42 -14.26
N LEU A 369 -8.73 15.28 -13.34
CA LEU A 369 -8.52 16.25 -12.25
C LEU A 369 -8.10 17.62 -12.81
N SER A 370 -7.31 17.65 -13.87
CA SER A 370 -6.95 18.88 -14.58
C SER A 370 -8.17 19.56 -15.19
N ASP A 371 -9.02 18.80 -15.86
CA ASP A 371 -10.22 19.33 -16.49
C ASP A 371 -11.23 19.85 -15.47
N ILE A 372 -11.48 19.15 -14.37
CA ILE A 372 -12.41 19.62 -13.33
C ILE A 372 -11.85 20.85 -12.61
N LYS A 373 -10.55 20.95 -12.40
CA LYS A 373 -9.90 22.15 -11.86
C LYS A 373 -10.07 23.33 -12.82
N ASN A 374 -9.82 23.13 -14.11
CA ASN A 374 -9.99 24.18 -15.13
C ASN A 374 -11.44 24.67 -15.22
N ASN A 375 -12.42 23.82 -14.84
CA ASN A 375 -13.81 24.17 -14.69
C ASN A 375 -14.16 24.76 -13.32
N ASN A 376 -13.15 25.15 -12.52
CA ASN A 376 -13.28 25.71 -11.19
C ASN A 376 -14.05 24.81 -10.19
N PHE A 377 -13.86 23.49 -10.30
CA PHE A 377 -14.46 22.58 -9.36
C PHE A 377 -13.72 22.61 -8.01
N PHE A 378 -14.39 23.17 -7.03
CA PHE A 378 -14.04 23.15 -5.60
C PHE A 378 -15.33 22.95 -4.82
N PRO A 379 -15.50 21.83 -4.11
CA PRO A 379 -16.73 21.55 -3.34
C PRO A 379 -17.00 22.60 -2.26
N GLY A 380 -15.94 23.30 -1.83
CA GLY A 380 -15.96 24.39 -0.90
C GLY A 380 -14.58 24.92 -0.61
N LYS A 381 -14.42 25.67 0.47
CA LYS A 381 -13.11 26.18 0.88
C LYS A 381 -12.31 25.07 1.55
N GLU A 382 -11.33 24.57 0.84
CA GLU A 382 -10.38 23.56 1.32
C GLU A 382 -8.97 24.13 1.39
N ASN A 383 -8.16 23.61 2.29
CA ASN A 383 -6.76 23.96 2.43
C ASN A 383 -5.91 22.72 2.20
N LEU A 384 -4.73 22.93 1.64
CA LEU A 384 -3.68 21.94 1.65
C LEU A 384 -3.26 21.68 3.10
N ARG A 385 -3.43 20.45 3.56
CA ARG A 385 -2.97 20.08 4.89
C ARG A 385 -1.51 19.63 4.77
N THR A 386 -0.63 20.34 5.46
CA THR A 386 0.76 19.96 5.61
C THR A 386 0.98 19.57 7.07
N GLU A 387 1.41 18.35 7.31
CA GLU A 387 1.95 18.03 8.62
C GLU A 387 3.29 18.72 8.80
N SER A 388 3.50 19.27 9.98
CA SER A 388 4.83 19.72 10.37
C SER A 388 5.71 18.47 10.56
N ASP A 389 6.65 18.25 9.64
CA ASP A 389 7.68 17.21 9.78
C ASP A 389 8.77 17.60 10.78
N VAL A 390 8.60 18.75 11.43
CA VAL A 390 9.58 19.27 12.37
C VAL A 390 9.35 18.63 13.73
N LEU A 391 10.18 17.65 14.04
CA LEU A 391 10.25 17.11 15.40
C LEU A 391 10.78 18.18 16.36
N PRO A 392 10.28 18.21 17.63
CA PRO A 392 10.80 19.10 18.64
C PRO A 392 12.33 18.96 18.80
N SER A 393 12.98 20.06 19.10
CA SER A 393 14.40 20.01 19.47
C SER A 393 14.56 19.33 20.81
N LEU A 394 15.47 18.35 20.90
CA LEU A 394 15.76 17.61 22.14
C LEU A 394 17.02 18.17 22.79
N ASN A 395 17.01 18.20 24.12
CA ASN A 395 18.23 18.39 24.91
C ASN A 395 19.02 17.06 25.04
N ASP A 396 20.24 17.12 25.63
CA ASP A 396 21.12 15.94 25.71
C ASP A 396 20.52 14.79 26.52
N GLU A 397 19.74 15.11 27.58
CA GLU A 397 19.07 14.11 28.40
C GLU A 397 17.95 13.41 27.60
N GLU A 398 17.15 14.15 26.85
CA GLU A 398 16.08 13.61 25.99
C GLU A 398 16.66 12.74 24.87
N TRP A 399 17.77 13.15 24.24
CA TRP A 399 18.48 12.32 23.28
C TRP A 399 18.93 10.98 23.87
N SER A 400 19.34 10.96 25.13
CA SER A 400 19.75 9.73 25.83
C SER A 400 18.57 8.82 26.20
N LYS A 401 17.35 9.38 26.28
CA LYS A 401 16.10 8.67 26.61
C LYS A 401 15.34 8.17 25.39
N LEU A 402 15.85 8.41 24.18
CA LEU A 402 15.21 7.88 22.98
C LEU A 402 15.07 6.36 23.05
N THR A 403 13.85 5.89 22.87
CA THR A 403 13.61 4.46 22.67
C THR A 403 14.08 4.08 21.26
N PRO A 404 15.03 3.15 21.14
CA PRO A 404 15.45 2.66 19.84
C PRO A 404 14.29 2.01 19.08
N VAL A 405 14.19 2.31 17.79
CA VAL A 405 13.25 1.64 16.87
C VAL A 405 13.97 0.52 16.15
N GLY A 406 15.11 0.83 15.56
CA GLY A 406 15.94 -0.12 14.81
C GLY A 406 17.05 0.61 14.05
N THR A 407 17.96 -0.18 13.47
CA THR A 407 19.11 0.31 12.73
C THR A 407 18.82 0.28 11.24
N LEU A 408 18.90 1.46 10.57
CA LEU A 408 18.69 1.56 9.13
C LEU A 408 19.76 0.77 8.36
N LYS A 409 19.32 0.04 7.36
CA LYS A 409 20.20 -0.62 6.39
C LYS A 409 20.83 0.43 5.46
N VAL A 410 22.08 0.77 5.72
CA VAL A 410 22.86 1.71 4.92
C VAL A 410 24.18 1.02 4.55
N PRO A 411 24.60 1.02 3.29
CA PRO A 411 25.93 0.56 2.90
C PRO A 411 27.01 1.32 3.67
N LYS A 412 28.17 0.66 3.87
CA LYS A 412 29.28 1.24 4.62
C LYS A 412 29.71 2.59 4.08
N ILE A 413 29.78 3.60 4.95
CA ILE A 413 30.31 4.93 4.62
C ILE A 413 31.82 4.89 4.69
N VAL A 414 32.46 5.13 3.56
CA VAL A 414 33.92 5.15 3.43
C VAL A 414 34.44 6.56 3.59
N PHE A 415 35.46 6.75 4.40
CA PHE A 415 36.15 7.99 4.61
C PHE A 415 37.58 7.94 4.03
N ALA A 416 38.12 9.09 3.66
CA ALA A 416 39.54 9.18 3.30
C ALA A 416 40.42 8.74 4.47
N ARG A 417 41.48 8.00 4.18
CA ARG A 417 42.32 7.32 5.21
C ARG A 417 42.77 8.30 6.31
N GLY A 418 42.50 7.94 7.55
CA GLY A 418 42.90 8.73 8.73
C GLY A 418 42.12 10.05 8.92
N THR A 419 41.04 10.28 8.18
CA THR A 419 40.25 11.51 8.23
C THR A 419 38.76 11.25 8.43
N SER A 420 37.99 12.32 8.60
CA SER A 420 36.51 12.32 8.58
C SER A 420 35.91 12.77 7.24
N LYS A 421 36.74 12.96 6.20
CA LYS A 421 36.24 13.35 4.87
C LYS A 421 35.56 12.20 4.17
N VAL A 422 34.27 12.36 3.84
CA VAL A 422 33.47 11.39 3.08
C VAL A 422 34.00 11.29 1.64
N THR A 423 34.05 10.07 1.10
CA THR A 423 34.42 9.85 -0.31
C THR A 423 33.24 10.10 -1.25
N SER A 424 33.49 10.46 -2.50
CA SER A 424 32.43 10.68 -3.50
C SER A 424 31.52 9.46 -3.71
N GLN A 425 32.07 8.25 -3.58
CA GLN A 425 31.26 7.02 -3.63
C GLN A 425 30.25 6.96 -2.48
N SER A 426 30.65 7.41 -1.27
CA SER A 426 29.76 7.41 -0.12
C SER A 426 28.76 8.57 -0.14
N GLU A 427 28.99 9.63 -0.91
CA GLU A 427 28.01 10.69 -1.13
C GLU A 427 26.75 10.14 -1.84
N ILE A 428 26.90 9.18 -2.77
CA ILE A 428 25.76 8.50 -3.40
C ILE A 428 24.93 7.76 -2.34
N THR A 429 25.61 7.00 -1.47
CA THR A 429 24.95 6.30 -0.35
C THR A 429 24.25 7.25 0.62
N LEU A 430 24.86 8.40 0.91
CA LEU A 430 24.25 9.41 1.77
C LEU A 430 23.04 10.09 1.12
N ASN A 431 23.03 10.29 -0.20
CA ASN A 431 21.84 10.76 -0.90
C ASN A 431 20.67 9.77 -0.79
N GLU A 432 20.95 8.47 -0.94
CA GLU A 432 19.93 7.43 -0.72
C GLU A 432 19.43 7.43 0.74
N LEU A 433 20.31 7.68 1.71
CA LEU A 433 19.93 7.83 3.10
C LEU A 433 19.03 9.06 3.32
N VAL A 434 19.32 10.19 2.67
CA VAL A 434 18.46 11.38 2.73
C VAL A 434 17.04 11.04 2.27
N GLU A 435 16.89 10.34 1.15
CA GLU A 435 15.57 9.94 0.64
C GLU A 435 14.85 8.97 1.61
N LYS A 436 15.57 7.99 2.17
CA LYS A 436 15.01 7.12 3.22
C LYS A 436 14.54 7.93 4.43
N LEU A 437 15.32 8.90 4.89
CA LEU A 437 14.95 9.71 6.05
C LEU A 437 13.74 10.61 5.79
N LYS A 438 13.51 11.06 4.58
CA LYS A 438 12.28 11.76 4.18
C LYS A 438 11.05 10.85 4.30
N THR A 439 11.23 9.55 4.07
CA THR A 439 10.17 8.53 4.23
C THR A 439 9.78 8.32 5.70
N TRP A 440 10.73 8.50 6.64
CA TRP A 440 10.54 8.28 8.08
C TRP A 440 10.56 9.59 8.89
N PRO A 441 9.71 10.59 8.60
CA PRO A 441 9.82 11.93 9.17
C PRO A 441 9.60 11.99 10.68
N GLN A 442 8.92 11.01 11.28
CA GLN A 442 8.49 10.96 12.67
C GLN A 442 9.52 10.32 13.62
N TYR A 443 10.74 10.06 13.14
CA TYR A 443 11.81 9.52 13.97
C TYR A 443 13.02 10.46 14.06
N TYR A 444 13.65 10.47 15.23
CA TYR A 444 14.99 11.01 15.42
C TYR A 444 16.04 10.04 14.88
N LEU A 445 17.13 10.57 14.40
CA LEU A 445 18.27 9.79 13.89
C LEU A 445 19.50 10.00 14.79
N VAL A 446 19.99 8.92 15.38
CA VAL A 446 21.27 8.89 16.07
C VAL A 446 22.31 8.30 15.13
N ILE A 447 23.32 9.10 14.77
CA ILE A 447 24.46 8.68 13.95
C ILE A 447 25.56 8.23 14.91
N LYS A 448 25.82 6.93 14.98
CA LYS A 448 26.75 6.29 15.89
C LYS A 448 28.08 6.02 15.21
N GLY A 449 29.14 6.73 15.57
CA GLY A 449 30.50 6.44 15.12
C GLY A 449 31.18 5.41 16.02
N ASP A 450 31.61 4.28 15.43
CA ASP A 450 32.38 3.25 16.14
C ASP A 450 33.89 3.41 15.86
N ALA A 451 34.68 3.02 16.83
CA ALA A 451 36.12 3.22 16.84
C ALA A 451 36.90 1.90 16.82
N SER A 452 38.14 1.97 16.29
CA SER A 452 39.11 0.87 16.38
C SER A 452 39.53 0.56 17.81
N LEU A 453 39.65 -0.72 18.14
CA LEU A 453 40.27 -1.17 19.39
C LEU A 453 41.80 -1.16 19.33
N ARG A 454 42.42 -0.83 18.18
CA ARG A 454 43.89 -0.83 18.00
C ARG A 454 44.45 0.57 18.07
N GLY A 455 45.53 0.75 18.80
CA GLY A 455 46.21 2.05 18.94
C GLY A 455 45.65 2.90 20.07
N ASP A 456 45.69 4.20 19.94
CA ASP A 456 45.15 5.16 20.90
C ASP A 456 43.62 5.19 20.82
N ILE A 457 42.97 4.69 21.86
CA ILE A 457 41.52 4.55 21.94
C ILE A 457 40.81 5.91 21.95
N GLU A 458 41.36 6.89 22.68
CA GLU A 458 40.75 8.24 22.76
C GLU A 458 40.85 8.98 21.43
N ALA A 459 42.00 8.90 20.78
CA ALA A 459 42.15 9.46 19.43
C ALA A 459 41.22 8.76 18.42
N ASN A 460 41.01 7.43 18.54
CA ASN A 460 40.08 6.68 17.68
C ASN A 460 38.61 7.07 17.95
N LYS A 461 38.20 7.26 19.20
CA LYS A 461 36.87 7.76 19.59
C LYS A 461 36.65 9.17 19.05
N ALA A 462 37.62 10.06 19.17
CA ALA A 462 37.53 11.42 18.59
C ALA A 462 37.34 11.39 17.07
N LEU A 463 38.10 10.55 16.36
CA LEU A 463 37.97 10.38 14.91
C LEU A 463 36.59 9.79 14.54
N ALA A 464 36.09 8.83 15.31
CA ALA A 464 34.77 8.24 15.08
C ALA A 464 33.65 9.27 15.25
N LEU A 465 33.72 10.12 16.28
CA LEU A 465 32.81 11.25 16.45
C LEU A 465 32.87 12.25 15.28
N GLU A 466 34.07 12.62 14.84
CA GLU A 466 34.23 13.53 13.72
C GLU A 466 33.71 12.96 12.39
N ARG A 467 33.78 11.64 12.19
CA ARG A 467 33.14 10.94 11.07
C ARG A 467 31.62 11.01 11.17
N ALA A 468 31.04 10.70 12.32
CA ALA A 468 29.60 10.84 12.55
C ALA A 468 29.12 12.28 12.33
N LYS A 469 29.84 13.29 12.83
CA LYS A 469 29.54 14.71 12.58
C LYS A 469 29.69 15.12 11.10
N SER A 470 30.59 14.50 10.35
CA SER A 470 30.69 14.77 8.91
C SER A 470 29.48 14.25 8.14
N VAL A 471 28.95 13.10 8.54
CA VAL A 471 27.68 12.59 8.00
C VAL A 471 26.51 13.47 8.44
N GLU A 472 26.41 13.85 9.71
CA GLU A 472 25.40 14.79 10.21
C GLU A 472 25.37 16.08 9.35
N ARG A 473 26.52 16.74 9.17
CA ARG A 473 26.61 17.95 8.32
C ARG A 473 26.14 17.70 6.89
N TYR A 474 26.46 16.53 6.33
CA TYR A 474 25.98 16.16 5.00
C TYR A 474 24.45 16.12 4.95
N LEU A 475 23.82 15.43 5.91
CA LEU A 475 22.35 15.30 5.98
C LEU A 475 21.66 16.67 6.16
N LEU A 476 22.21 17.54 7.04
CA LEU A 476 21.70 18.89 7.26
C LEU A 476 21.76 19.73 5.97
N ASN A 477 22.87 19.66 5.24
CA ASN A 477 23.05 20.38 3.98
C ASN A 477 22.11 19.88 2.86
N HIS A 478 21.54 18.67 3.01
CA HIS A 478 20.60 18.08 2.08
C HIS A 478 19.14 18.08 2.59
N GLY A 479 18.82 18.98 3.54
CA GLY A 479 17.46 19.29 3.94
C GLY A 479 16.90 18.46 5.08
N ILE A 480 17.67 17.62 5.74
CA ILE A 480 17.24 16.98 6.99
C ILE A 480 17.33 18.01 8.14
N SER A 481 16.26 18.12 8.94
CA SER A 481 16.20 19.09 10.04
C SER A 481 17.26 18.83 11.11
N SER A 482 17.89 19.90 11.62
CA SER A 482 18.86 19.83 12.72
C SER A 482 18.24 19.37 14.04
N THR A 483 16.94 19.56 14.23
CA THR A 483 16.23 19.05 15.42
C THR A 483 16.13 17.54 15.45
N ARG A 484 16.37 16.88 14.31
CA ARG A 484 16.09 15.47 14.07
C ARG A 484 17.32 14.57 14.12
N VAL A 485 18.53 15.12 14.03
CA VAL A 485 19.76 14.35 13.84
C VAL A 485 20.78 14.69 14.93
N LYS A 486 21.45 13.65 15.47
CA LYS A 486 22.55 13.82 16.42
C LYS A 486 23.66 12.81 16.17
N ALA A 487 24.91 13.32 16.05
CA ALA A 487 26.09 12.50 15.96
C ALA A 487 26.64 12.19 17.35
N VAL A 488 26.98 10.92 17.61
CA VAL A 488 27.58 10.45 18.85
C VAL A 488 28.72 9.48 18.58
N ALA A 489 29.71 9.40 19.45
CA ALA A 489 30.65 8.29 19.52
C ALA A 489 30.08 7.22 20.44
N VAL A 490 30.22 5.95 20.08
CA VAL A 490 29.88 4.82 20.94
C VAL A 490 31.14 4.19 21.55
N GLU A 491 30.97 3.34 22.57
CA GLU A 491 32.08 2.55 23.07
C GLU A 491 32.64 1.67 21.95
N PRO A 492 33.98 1.64 21.78
CA PRO A 492 34.60 0.95 20.66
C PRO A 492 34.26 -0.54 20.61
N THR A 493 33.72 -1.01 19.51
CA THR A 493 33.54 -2.45 19.23
C THR A 493 34.58 -2.97 18.24
N GLY A 494 35.31 -2.05 17.58
CA GLY A 494 36.29 -2.35 16.55
C GLY A 494 35.77 -2.35 15.13
N SER A 495 34.50 -2.08 14.94
CA SER A 495 33.86 -2.04 13.60
C SER A 495 34.37 -0.89 12.73
N THR A 496 34.71 0.24 13.33
CA THR A 496 35.12 1.49 12.66
C THR A 496 34.08 2.07 11.68
N ASP A 497 32.85 1.65 11.79
CA ASP A 497 31.75 2.04 10.92
C ASP A 497 30.91 3.17 11.51
N VAL A 498 30.08 3.77 10.69
CA VAL A 498 29.04 4.70 11.13
C VAL A 498 27.68 4.00 10.95
N MET A 499 26.93 3.92 12.06
CA MET A 499 25.61 3.28 12.10
C MET A 499 24.50 4.33 12.26
N PHE A 500 23.31 4.02 11.81
CA PHE A 500 22.16 4.93 11.70
C PHE A 500 20.97 4.34 12.45
N GLN A 501 20.80 4.74 13.71
CA GLN A 501 19.72 4.24 14.55
C GLN A 501 18.56 5.24 14.59
N LEU A 502 17.35 4.77 14.26
CA LEU A 502 16.13 5.52 14.50
C LEU A 502 15.66 5.36 15.94
N GLY A 503 15.05 6.41 16.47
CA GLY A 503 14.48 6.42 17.80
C GLY A 503 13.32 7.39 17.93
N TYR A 504 12.51 7.24 18.97
CA TYR A 504 11.45 8.17 19.34
C TYR A 504 11.50 8.45 20.84
N LEU A 505 10.97 9.62 21.22
CA LEU A 505 10.79 9.95 22.63
C LEU A 505 9.48 9.31 23.12
N PRO A 506 9.49 8.41 24.11
CA PRO A 506 8.26 7.91 24.71
C PRO A 506 7.52 9.07 25.43
N TYR A 507 6.23 9.20 25.14
CA TYR A 507 5.35 10.18 25.81
C TYR A 507 5.00 9.74 27.21
#